data_1e585220bdd1dd65472de7c2cdbc45bd
#
_entry.id   1e585220bdd1dd65472de7c2cdbc45bd
#
_cell.length_a   1.000
_cell.length_b   1.000
_cell.length_c   1.000
_cell.angle_alpha   90.00
_cell.angle_beta   90.00
_cell.angle_gamma   90.00
#
_symmetry.space_group_name_H-M   'P 1'
#
loop_
_entity.id
_entity.type
_entity.pdbx_description
1 polymer ?
#
loop_
_entity_poly.entity_id
_entity_poly.type
_entity_poly.pdbx_seq_one_letter_code
_entity_poly.pdbx_strand_id
1 'polypeptide(L)' 'MPGIVVKIMVEKDAVVEKGDTLLIIEAMKMENAIKSPIAGSVKEINVLSGQKIEKGQVLCHLV' A
#
# COMPACT_ATOMS: atom_id res chain seq x y z
N MET A 1 -7.73 -7.40 9.92
CA MET A 1 -8.73 -7.91 9.00
C MET A 1 -8.03 -8.31 7.70
N PRO A 2 -8.26 -9.50 7.21
CA PRO A 2 -7.57 -9.94 6.01
C PRO A 2 -8.08 -9.22 4.76
N GLY A 3 -7.19 -9.02 3.83
CA GLY A 3 -7.53 -8.42 2.56
C GLY A 3 -6.62 -8.94 1.46
N ILE A 4 -6.85 -8.48 0.25
CA ILE A 4 -6.03 -8.85 -0.90
C ILE A 4 -5.57 -7.57 -1.58
N VAL A 5 -4.28 -7.51 -1.93
CA VAL A 5 -3.75 -6.37 -2.67
C VAL A 5 -4.28 -6.45 -4.10
N VAL A 6 -5.08 -5.46 -4.49
CA VAL A 6 -5.65 -5.39 -5.83
C VAL A 6 -4.64 -4.79 -6.80
N LYS A 7 -4.02 -3.70 -6.39
CA LYS A 7 -3.10 -2.97 -7.27
C LYS A 7 -2.12 -2.16 -6.43
N ILE A 8 -0.88 -2.11 -6.89
CA ILE A 8 0.15 -1.27 -6.28
C ILE A 8 0.34 -0.06 -7.18
N MET A 9 0.16 1.12 -6.62
CA MET A 9 0.17 2.38 -7.38
C MET A 9 1.52 3.07 -7.41
N VAL A 10 2.48 2.57 -6.61
CA VAL A 10 3.81 3.18 -6.51
C VAL A 10 4.87 2.10 -6.66
N GLU A 11 6.09 2.53 -6.94
CA GLU A 11 7.24 1.64 -7.08
C GLU A 11 8.28 1.99 -6.03
N LYS A 12 9.23 1.08 -5.83
CA LYS A 12 10.38 1.34 -4.99
C LYS A 12 11.10 2.59 -5.49
N ASP A 13 11.49 3.45 -4.56
CA ASP A 13 12.17 4.72 -4.82
C ASP A 13 11.26 5.82 -5.41
N ALA A 14 9.96 5.55 -5.54
CA ALA A 14 9.01 6.57 -5.97
C ALA A 14 8.88 7.66 -4.91
N VAL A 15 8.78 8.90 -5.35
CA VAL A 15 8.53 10.03 -4.45
C VAL A 15 7.02 10.20 -4.32
N VAL A 16 6.54 10.30 -3.10
CA VAL A 16 5.11 10.47 -2.81
C VAL A 16 4.88 11.68 -1.93
N GLU A 17 3.66 12.19 -1.99
CA GLU A 17 3.22 13.27 -1.12
C GLU A 17 2.18 12.75 -0.16
N LYS A 18 1.96 13.48 0.91
CA LYS A 18 0.92 13.14 1.88
C LYS A 18 -0.43 13.04 1.16
N GLY A 19 -1.10 11.93 1.35
CA GLY A 19 -2.40 11.68 0.72
C GLY A 19 -2.33 10.95 -0.62
N ASP A 20 -1.13 10.70 -1.15
CA ASP A 20 -1.01 9.92 -2.38
C ASP A 20 -1.40 8.48 -2.13
N THR A 21 -2.08 7.86 -3.10
CA THR A 21 -2.47 6.47 -3.00
C THR A 21 -1.26 5.58 -3.25
N LEU A 22 -0.94 4.75 -2.27
CA LEU A 22 0.18 3.81 -2.36
C LEU A 22 -0.23 2.51 -3.02
N LEU A 23 -1.33 1.95 -2.56
CA LEU A 23 -1.87 0.71 -3.11
C LEU A 23 -3.36 0.61 -2.81
N ILE A 24 -4.01 -0.33 -3.49
CA ILE A 24 -5.43 -0.57 -3.29
C ILE A 24 -5.58 -2.01 -2.81
N ILE A 25 -6.34 -2.19 -1.75
CA ILE A 25 -6.66 -3.50 -1.21
C ILE A 25 -8.16 -3.74 -1.26
N GLU A 26 -8.55 -5.01 -1.37
CA GLU A 26 -9.94 -5.41 -1.27
C GLU A 26 -10.13 -6.16 0.04
N ALA A 27 -11.09 -5.71 0.83
CA ALA A 27 -11.47 -6.37 2.06
C ALA A 27 -12.96 -6.23 2.24
N MET A 28 -13.63 -7.31 2.62
CA MET A 28 -15.08 -7.31 2.85
C MET A 28 -15.88 -6.81 1.64
N LYS A 29 -15.47 -7.21 0.44
CA LYS A 29 -16.12 -6.84 -0.83
C LYS A 29 -16.02 -5.35 -1.17
N MET A 30 -15.12 -4.64 -0.52
CA MET A 30 -14.90 -3.22 -0.79
C MET A 30 -13.44 -2.98 -1.12
N GLU A 31 -13.20 -2.08 -2.06
CA GLU A 31 -11.84 -1.65 -2.36
C GLU A 31 -11.49 -0.46 -1.47
N ASN A 32 -10.30 -0.51 -0.91
CA ASN A 32 -9.81 0.54 -0.02
C ASN A 32 -8.46 1.04 -0.51
N ALA A 33 -8.34 2.34 -0.69
CA ALA A 33 -7.07 2.95 -1.06
C ALA A 33 -6.24 3.19 0.19
N ILE A 34 -5.02 2.71 0.17
CA ILE A 34 -4.06 2.97 1.25
C ILE A 34 -3.24 4.18 0.85
N LYS A 35 -3.35 5.24 1.61
CA LYS A 35 -2.70 6.52 1.29
C LYS A 35 -1.49 6.77 2.16
N SER A 36 -0.55 7.53 1.62
CA SER A 36 0.65 7.90 2.36
C SER A 36 0.31 8.90 3.45
N PRO A 37 0.71 8.65 4.70
CA PRO A 37 0.51 9.60 5.78
C PRO A 37 1.54 10.73 5.79
N ILE A 38 2.60 10.60 5.00
CA ILE A 38 3.68 11.59 4.96
C ILE A 38 4.18 11.78 3.53
N ALA A 39 4.85 12.89 3.31
CA ALA A 39 5.60 13.10 2.08
C ALA A 39 6.96 12.43 2.24
N GLY A 40 7.44 11.78 1.20
CA GLY A 40 8.73 11.11 1.26
C GLY A 40 8.94 10.22 0.06
N SER A 41 9.77 9.21 0.20
CA SER A 41 10.00 8.25 -0.87
C SER A 41 9.72 6.83 -0.38
N VAL A 42 9.33 5.98 -1.31
CA VAL A 42 9.07 4.57 -1.03
C VAL A 42 10.40 3.85 -0.94
N LYS A 43 10.76 3.42 0.25
CA LYS A 43 12.02 2.71 0.46
C LYS A 43 11.88 1.25 0.07
N GLU A 44 10.75 0.64 0.42
CA GLU A 44 10.56 -0.78 0.22
C GLU A 44 9.06 -1.08 0.13
N ILE A 45 8.72 -2.02 -0.74
CA ILE A 45 7.36 -2.52 -0.87
C ILE A 45 7.40 -3.99 -0.47
N ASN A 46 6.64 -4.34 0.57
CA ASN A 46 6.68 -5.68 1.17
C ASN A 46 5.58 -6.62 0.66
N VAL A 47 4.79 -6.18 -0.29
CA VAL A 47 3.67 -6.96 -0.81
C VAL A 47 3.66 -6.92 -2.33
N LEU A 48 2.96 -7.88 -2.93
CA LEU A 48 2.78 -7.96 -4.37
C LEU A 48 1.30 -7.91 -4.70
N SER A 49 0.99 -7.50 -5.91
CA SER A 49 -0.38 -7.50 -6.42
C SER A 49 -0.94 -8.92 -6.36
N GLY A 50 -2.14 -9.07 -5.82
CA GLY A 50 -2.77 -10.37 -5.63
C GLY A 50 -2.42 -11.07 -4.33
N GLN A 51 -1.50 -10.53 -3.55
CA GLN A 51 -1.08 -11.12 -2.30
C GLN A 51 -2.12 -10.86 -1.21
N LYS A 52 -2.35 -11.89 -0.38
CA LYS A 52 -3.19 -11.73 0.81
C LYS A 52 -2.42 -11.01 1.89
N ILE A 53 -3.10 -10.14 2.61
CA ILE A 53 -2.52 -9.39 3.71
C ILE A 53 -3.40 -9.52 4.95
N GLU A 54 -2.80 -9.29 6.11
CA GLU A 54 -3.50 -9.33 7.37
C GLU A 54 -3.30 -8.02 8.11
N LYS A 55 -4.18 -7.76 9.07
CA LYS A 55 -4.10 -6.58 9.91
C LYS A 55 -2.75 -6.52 10.63
N GLY A 56 -2.13 -5.37 10.58
CA GLY A 56 -0.84 -5.15 11.24
C GLY A 56 0.37 -5.50 10.39
N GLN A 57 0.15 -6.09 9.22
CA GLN A 57 1.26 -6.38 8.31
C GLN A 57 1.81 -5.10 7.71
N VAL A 58 3.13 -4.99 7.66
CA VAL A 58 3.79 -3.86 7.00
C VAL A 58 3.65 -4.04 5.48
N LEU A 59 3.01 -3.08 4.83
CA LEU A 59 2.76 -3.13 3.38
C LEU A 59 3.88 -2.47 2.60
N CYS A 60 4.33 -1.32 3.05
CA CYS A 60 5.47 -0.64 2.45
C CYS A 60 6.16 0.22 3.49
N HIS A 61 7.38 0.60 3.19
CA HIS A 61 8.21 1.41 4.08
C HIS A 61 8.51 2.74 3.40
N LEU A 62 8.18 3.82 4.07
CA LEU A 62 8.45 5.17 3.58
C LEU A 62 9.59 5.81 4.37
N VAL A 63 10.31 6.66 3.72
CA VAL A 63 11.43 7.39 4.34
C VAL A 63 11.12 8.88 4.35
#